data_1da130d9ce1c0c2010b71cc18a4b842f
#
_entry.id   1da130d9ce1c0c2010b71cc18a4b842f
#
_cell.length_a   1.000
_cell.length_b   1.000
_cell.length_c   1.000
_cell.angle_alpha   90.00
_cell.angle_beta   90.00
_cell.angle_gamma   90.00
#
_symmetry.space_group_name_H-M   'P 1'
#
loop_
_entity.id
_entity.type
_entity.pdbx_description
1 polymer ?
#
loop_
_entity_poly.entity_id
_entity_poly.type
_entity_poly.pdbx_seq_one_letter_code
_entity_poly.pdbx_strand_id
1 'polypeptide(L)'
;MRTTAITCAALFLSYLAMTGCASVPMETAEKNSTAKNFNPPSEGNSGLYIYRNSFVGQALKKDIWVDGKCLGETAPDIFFYETVDGDTSHKVSTESEFSPNDLIVKVKSGINYFIRQYIKMGIFVGGAGLELIDEEKGKEEVSKLNMATKGTCSN
;
A
#
# COMPACT_ATOMS: atom_id res chain seq x y z
N MET A 1 -26.37 54.38 1.98
CA MET A 1 -26.55 53.10 2.68
C MET A 1 -26.69 51.97 1.67
N ARG A 2 -25.59 51.48 1.06
CA ARG A 2 -25.59 50.33 0.14
C ARG A 2 -24.13 49.81 -0.04
N THR A 3 -23.50 49.28 1.01
CA THR A 3 -22.15 48.70 0.85
C THR A 3 -21.78 47.61 1.85
N THR A 4 -22.74 46.97 2.52
CA THR A 4 -22.45 46.00 3.58
C THR A 4 -22.88 44.54 3.25
N ALA A 5 -23.38 44.24 2.03
CA ALA A 5 -23.91 42.93 1.71
C ALA A 5 -22.99 42.02 0.85
N ILE A 6 -21.84 42.53 0.37
CA ILE A 6 -20.98 41.79 -0.57
C ILE A 6 -19.82 41.06 0.13
N THR A 7 -19.49 41.43 1.37
CA THR A 7 -18.30 40.91 2.07
C THR A 7 -18.50 39.54 2.74
N CYS A 8 -19.75 39.10 2.96
CA CYS A 8 -20.01 37.80 3.60
C CYS A 8 -20.03 36.61 2.63
N ALA A 9 -20.21 36.84 1.32
CA ALA A 9 -20.28 35.75 0.34
C ALA A 9 -18.90 35.20 -0.07
N ALA A 10 -17.85 35.98 0.10
CA ALA A 10 -16.49 35.58 -0.32
C ALA A 10 -15.77 34.66 0.68
N LEU A 11 -16.21 34.61 1.94
CA LEU A 11 -15.60 33.79 3.00
C LEU A 11 -16.10 32.35 3.05
N PHE A 12 -17.20 32.02 2.38
CA PHE A 12 -17.77 30.66 2.36
C PHE A 12 -17.24 29.77 1.26
N LEU A 13 -16.52 30.31 0.28
CA LEU A 13 -15.99 29.53 -0.86
C LEU A 13 -14.62 28.91 -0.61
N SER A 14 -13.95 29.22 0.49
CA SER A 14 -12.56 28.77 0.77
C SER A 14 -12.49 27.47 1.59
N TYR A 15 -13.59 26.83 1.94
CA TYR A 15 -13.62 25.65 2.81
C TYR A 15 -13.84 24.30 2.08
N LEU A 16 -13.83 24.29 0.74
CA LEU A 16 -14.20 23.08 -0.03
C LEU A 16 -13.04 22.35 -0.69
N ALA A 17 -11.81 22.43 -0.21
CA ALA A 17 -10.72 21.78 -0.91
C ALA A 17 -9.69 21.11 0.02
N MET A 18 -10.11 20.21 0.92
CA MET A 18 -9.19 19.34 1.65
C MET A 18 -9.72 17.92 1.88
N THR A 19 -10.30 17.30 0.87
CA THR A 19 -10.41 15.85 0.84
C THR A 19 -9.25 15.30 0.01
N GLY A 20 -8.03 15.41 0.54
CA GLY A 20 -6.85 14.83 -0.08
C GLY A 20 -6.88 13.31 0.10
N CYS A 21 -6.80 12.55 -1.00
CA CYS A 21 -6.42 11.14 -0.92
C CYS A 21 -4.98 11.05 -0.40
N ALA A 22 -4.69 10.06 0.44
CA ALA A 22 -3.33 9.76 0.83
C ALA A 22 -2.49 9.43 -0.41
N SER A 23 -1.28 9.97 -0.48
CA SER A 23 -0.34 9.68 -1.56
C SER A 23 1.03 9.35 -0.99
N VAL A 24 1.79 8.54 -1.71
CA VAL A 24 3.16 8.15 -1.40
C VAL A 24 4.06 8.38 -2.61
N PRO A 25 5.39 8.48 -2.43
CA PRO A 25 6.31 8.56 -3.55
C PRO A 25 6.18 7.34 -4.47
N MET A 26 6.18 7.59 -5.79
CA MET A 26 5.97 6.57 -6.81
C MET A 26 7.27 6.26 -7.55
N GLU A 27 7.42 5.01 -7.97
CA GLU A 27 8.53 4.59 -8.85
C GLU A 27 8.36 5.12 -10.27
N THR A 28 9.43 5.02 -11.04
CA THR A 28 9.41 5.41 -12.46
C THR A 28 8.46 4.52 -13.27
N ALA A 29 7.94 5.05 -14.38
CA ALA A 29 7.08 4.29 -15.29
C ALA A 29 7.76 3.01 -15.80
N GLU A 30 9.08 3.03 -16.01
CA GLU A 30 9.86 1.89 -16.45
C GLU A 30 9.89 0.78 -15.40
N LYS A 31 10.21 1.09 -14.14
CA LYS A 31 10.21 0.12 -13.04
C LYS A 31 8.81 -0.46 -12.81
N ASN A 32 7.78 0.40 -12.82
CA ASN A 32 6.39 -0.01 -12.71
C ASN A 32 6.00 -1.00 -13.82
N SER A 33 6.36 -0.70 -15.08
CA SER A 33 6.09 -1.57 -16.22
C SER A 33 6.85 -2.90 -16.11
N THR A 34 8.13 -2.85 -15.73
CA THR A 34 8.97 -4.05 -15.55
C THR A 34 8.41 -4.97 -14.47
N ALA A 35 8.00 -4.44 -13.33
CA ALA A 35 7.40 -5.22 -12.25
C ALA A 35 6.10 -5.91 -12.70
N LYS A 36 5.29 -5.25 -13.54
CA LYS A 36 4.04 -5.79 -14.07
C LYS A 36 4.21 -6.87 -15.15
N ASN A 37 5.42 -7.18 -15.57
CA ASN A 37 5.70 -8.36 -16.38
C ASN A 37 5.63 -9.65 -15.55
N PHE A 38 5.64 -9.55 -14.21
CA PHE A 38 5.55 -10.66 -13.27
C PHE A 38 6.56 -11.78 -13.55
N ASN A 39 7.74 -11.40 -14.07
CA ASN A 39 8.79 -12.35 -14.34
C ASN A 39 9.14 -13.14 -13.07
N PRO A 40 9.43 -14.44 -13.17
CA PRO A 40 9.93 -15.21 -12.05
C PRO A 40 11.17 -14.54 -11.45
N PRO A 41 11.30 -14.45 -10.12
CA PRO A 41 12.53 -13.98 -9.49
C PRO A 41 13.69 -14.91 -9.81
N SER A 42 14.93 -14.42 -9.64
CA SER A 42 16.13 -15.20 -9.86
C SER A 42 16.17 -16.43 -8.95
N GLU A 43 16.93 -17.46 -9.37
CA GLU A 43 17.15 -18.67 -8.58
C GLU A 43 17.61 -18.31 -7.15
N GLY A 44 17.10 -19.02 -6.16
CA GLY A 44 17.35 -18.76 -4.75
C GLY A 44 16.45 -17.68 -4.13
N ASN A 45 15.73 -16.90 -4.93
CA ASN A 45 14.87 -15.81 -4.45
C ASN A 45 13.39 -16.04 -4.74
N SER A 46 12.55 -15.30 -4.01
CA SER A 46 11.11 -15.18 -4.21
C SER A 46 10.71 -13.72 -4.33
N GLY A 47 9.61 -13.45 -5.03
CA GLY A 47 9.06 -12.11 -5.16
C GLY A 47 7.83 -11.92 -4.27
N LEU A 48 7.75 -10.81 -3.55
CA LEU A 48 6.57 -10.40 -2.80
C LEU A 48 5.96 -9.16 -3.44
N TYR A 49 4.76 -9.27 -3.98
CA TYR A 49 3.91 -8.16 -4.39
C TYR A 49 2.98 -7.82 -3.24
N ILE A 50 3.24 -6.72 -2.55
CA ILE A 50 2.43 -6.28 -1.42
C ILE A 50 1.67 -5.05 -1.86
N TYR A 51 0.34 -5.11 -1.83
CA TYR A 51 -0.48 -4.09 -2.48
C TYR A 51 -1.73 -3.72 -1.69
N ARG A 52 -2.25 -2.53 -1.97
CA ARG A 52 -3.51 -2.03 -1.46
C ARG A 52 -4.34 -1.49 -2.61
N ASN A 53 -5.47 -2.16 -2.88
CA ASN A 53 -6.44 -1.81 -3.92
C ASN A 53 -7.76 -1.30 -3.32
N SER A 54 -7.79 -0.99 -2.02
CA SER A 54 -9.00 -0.62 -1.31
C SER A 54 -9.22 0.89 -1.30
N PHE A 55 -10.42 1.30 -1.70
CA PHE A 55 -10.91 2.67 -1.53
C PHE A 55 -11.23 3.00 -0.05
N VAL A 56 -11.51 1.99 0.77
CA VAL A 56 -11.76 2.17 2.20
C VAL A 56 -10.50 2.73 2.86
N GLY A 57 -10.67 3.79 3.66
CA GLY A 57 -9.56 4.47 4.31
C GLY A 57 -8.64 5.23 3.34
N GLN A 58 -9.18 5.80 2.26
CA GLN A 58 -8.42 6.50 1.23
C GLN A 58 -7.51 7.64 1.73
N ALA A 59 -7.83 8.23 2.89
CA ALA A 59 -7.01 9.25 3.52
C ALA A 59 -5.92 8.68 4.46
N LEU A 60 -5.89 7.35 4.65
CA LEU A 60 -4.95 6.70 5.57
C LEU A 60 -3.73 6.17 4.82
N LYS A 61 -2.56 6.41 5.38
CA LYS A 61 -1.35 5.67 5.10
C LYS A 61 -1.17 4.59 6.14
N LYS A 62 -0.56 3.47 5.75
CA LYS A 62 -0.28 2.35 6.63
C LYS A 62 1.07 1.73 6.28
N ASP A 63 1.90 1.57 7.28
CA ASP A 63 3.23 1.00 7.11
C ASP A 63 3.21 -0.48 6.77
N ILE A 64 4.21 -0.91 6.02
CA ILE A 64 4.54 -2.32 5.75
C ILE A 64 5.99 -2.57 6.14
N TRP A 65 6.19 -3.69 6.83
CA TRP A 65 7.51 -4.24 7.13
C TRP A 65 7.62 -5.66 6.58
N VAL A 66 8.81 -6.01 6.11
CA VAL A 66 9.19 -7.39 5.75
C VAL A 66 10.37 -7.78 6.62
N ASP A 67 10.22 -8.85 7.40
CA ASP A 67 11.20 -9.33 8.38
C ASP A 67 11.73 -8.23 9.33
N GLY A 68 10.82 -7.35 9.74
CA GLY A 68 11.12 -6.23 10.63
C GLY A 68 11.82 -5.03 9.97
N LYS A 69 12.06 -5.07 8.66
CA LYS A 69 12.60 -3.94 7.90
C LYS A 69 11.46 -3.16 7.25
N CYS A 70 11.49 -1.84 7.38
CA CYS A 70 10.53 -0.97 6.71
C CYS A 70 10.59 -1.17 5.20
N LEU A 71 9.45 -1.48 4.59
CA LEU A 71 9.28 -1.49 3.14
C LEU A 71 8.77 -0.14 2.64
N GLY A 72 7.82 0.46 3.35
CA GLY A 72 7.27 1.78 3.05
C GLY A 72 5.84 1.95 3.56
N GLU A 73 5.32 3.17 3.44
CA GLU A 73 3.92 3.49 3.67
C GLU A 73 3.06 3.16 2.44
N THR A 74 1.92 2.52 2.65
CA THR A 74 0.92 2.31 1.60
C THR A 74 -0.09 3.46 1.54
N ALA A 75 -0.59 3.70 0.36
CA ALA A 75 -1.76 4.52 0.04
C ALA A 75 -2.71 3.70 -0.85
N PRO A 76 -3.93 4.17 -1.17
CA PRO A 76 -4.79 3.51 -2.15
C PRO A 76 -4.10 3.33 -3.50
N ASP A 77 -4.42 2.24 -4.18
CA ASP A 77 -4.05 1.95 -5.57
C ASP A 77 -2.54 1.88 -5.84
N ILE A 78 -1.77 1.39 -4.83
CA ILE A 78 -0.33 1.15 -4.98
C ILE A 78 0.07 -0.30 -4.69
N PHE A 79 1.25 -0.67 -5.18
CA PHE A 79 1.93 -1.88 -4.77
C PHE A 79 3.43 -1.64 -4.53
N PHE A 80 4.02 -2.50 -3.71
CA PHE A 80 5.47 -2.68 -3.57
C PHE A 80 5.88 -4.01 -4.18
N TYR A 81 7.08 -4.08 -4.73
CA TYR A 81 7.74 -5.33 -5.08
C TYR A 81 9.01 -5.48 -4.25
N GLU A 82 9.12 -6.60 -3.52
CA GLU A 82 10.26 -6.96 -2.69
C GLU A 82 10.79 -8.33 -3.11
N THR A 83 12.11 -8.44 -3.24
CA THR A 83 12.79 -9.72 -3.45
C THR A 83 13.30 -10.21 -2.11
N VAL A 84 12.99 -11.44 -1.76
CA VAL A 84 13.37 -12.10 -0.50
C VAL A 84 14.01 -13.45 -0.78
N ASP A 85 14.69 -14.02 0.20
CA ASP A 85 15.27 -15.36 0.08
C ASP A 85 14.16 -16.41 -0.18
N GLY A 86 14.40 -17.34 -1.10
CA GLY A 86 13.50 -18.44 -1.40
C GLY A 86 13.59 -19.57 -0.37
N ASP A 87 12.63 -20.49 -0.44
CA ASP A 87 12.57 -21.74 0.33
C ASP A 87 12.59 -21.56 1.87
N THR A 88 12.13 -20.41 2.32
CA THR A 88 12.02 -20.07 3.75
C THR A 88 10.69 -19.38 4.06
N SER A 89 10.53 -18.89 5.29
CA SER A 89 9.34 -18.15 5.70
C SER A 89 9.70 -16.71 6.00
N HIS A 90 8.88 -15.78 5.51
CA HIS A 90 9.02 -14.35 5.77
C HIS A 90 7.83 -13.82 6.55
N LYS A 91 8.09 -12.87 7.41
CA LYS A 91 7.06 -12.15 8.16
C LYS A 91 6.77 -10.82 7.50
N VAL A 92 5.56 -10.66 6.99
CA VAL A 92 5.04 -9.37 6.53
C VAL A 92 4.17 -8.79 7.63
N SER A 93 4.43 -7.55 8.02
CA SER A 93 3.71 -6.89 9.12
C SER A 93 3.08 -5.59 8.63
N THR A 94 1.96 -5.23 9.22
CA THR A 94 1.33 -3.92 9.06
C THR A 94 0.77 -3.43 10.38
N GLU A 95 0.57 -2.13 10.50
CA GLU A 95 0.06 -1.54 11.73
C GLU A 95 -1.44 -1.78 11.92
N SER A 96 -1.81 -1.91 13.18
CA SER A 96 -3.19 -2.05 13.64
C SER A 96 -3.40 -1.15 14.85
N GLU A 97 -4.66 -0.96 15.25
CA GLU A 97 -5.02 -0.08 16.37
C GLU A 97 -4.35 -0.47 17.70
N PHE A 98 -4.19 -1.76 17.96
CA PHE A 98 -3.69 -2.27 19.25
C PHE A 98 -2.41 -3.08 19.14
N SER A 99 -2.08 -3.59 17.97
CA SER A 99 -0.87 -4.40 17.74
C SER A 99 -0.58 -4.53 16.25
N PRO A 100 0.69 -4.75 15.86
CA PRO A 100 1.00 -5.12 14.49
C PRO A 100 0.22 -6.35 14.06
N ASN A 101 -0.28 -6.34 12.84
CA ASN A 101 -0.84 -7.52 12.19
C ASN A 101 0.23 -8.18 11.35
N ASP A 102 0.56 -9.42 11.70
CA ASP A 102 1.60 -10.20 11.05
C ASP A 102 0.99 -11.29 10.17
N LEU A 103 1.58 -11.48 9.00
CA LEU A 103 1.32 -12.60 8.11
C LEU A 103 2.64 -13.33 7.84
N ILE A 104 2.69 -14.62 8.19
CA ILE A 104 3.83 -15.49 7.85
C ILE A 104 3.56 -16.11 6.49
N VAL A 105 4.45 -15.85 5.54
CA VAL A 105 4.39 -16.39 4.18
C VAL A 105 5.53 -17.36 3.97
N LYS A 106 5.22 -18.63 3.76
CA LYS A 106 6.21 -19.64 3.35
C LYS A 106 6.39 -19.56 1.84
N VAL A 107 7.56 -19.18 1.41
CA VAL A 107 7.87 -18.97 0.00
C VAL A 107 8.75 -20.08 -0.59
N LYS A 108 8.68 -20.24 -1.90
CA LYS A 108 9.55 -21.13 -2.70
C LYS A 108 10.35 -20.31 -3.69
N SER A 109 11.59 -20.70 -3.91
CA SER A 109 12.46 -20.09 -4.94
C SER A 109 11.78 -20.04 -6.30
N GLY A 110 11.94 -18.93 -7.02
CA GLY A 110 11.42 -18.72 -8.37
C GLY A 110 9.92 -18.34 -8.43
N ILE A 111 9.23 -18.16 -7.30
CA ILE A 111 7.78 -17.92 -7.24
C ILE A 111 7.50 -16.51 -6.75
N ASN A 112 6.50 -15.86 -7.37
CA ASN A 112 5.92 -14.60 -6.93
C ASN A 112 4.71 -14.85 -6.03
N TYR A 113 4.62 -14.11 -4.94
CA TYR A 113 3.52 -14.16 -3.97
C TYR A 113 2.83 -12.81 -3.92
N PHE A 114 1.50 -12.82 -3.76
CA PHE A 114 0.66 -11.63 -3.76
C PHE A 114 -0.01 -11.47 -2.40
N ILE A 115 0.25 -10.34 -1.74
CA ILE A 115 -0.22 -10.06 -0.39
C ILE A 115 -1.03 -8.77 -0.43
N ARG A 116 -2.31 -8.86 -0.15
CA ARG A 116 -3.20 -7.71 -0.08
C ARG A 116 -3.22 -7.14 1.33
N GLN A 117 -2.94 -5.84 1.44
CA GLN A 117 -3.25 -5.07 2.63
C GLN A 117 -4.66 -4.49 2.48
N TYR A 118 -5.48 -4.64 3.50
CA TYR A 118 -6.82 -4.06 3.55
C TYR A 118 -7.02 -3.27 4.84
N ILE A 119 -7.88 -2.26 4.78
CA ILE A 119 -8.20 -1.43 5.95
C ILE A 119 -9.34 -2.07 6.72
N LYS A 120 -9.14 -2.20 8.04
CA LYS A 120 -10.17 -2.63 9.01
C LYS A 120 -10.78 -1.40 9.67
N MET A 121 -12.07 -1.45 9.92
CA MET A 121 -12.70 -0.47 10.79
C MET A 121 -12.21 -0.69 12.23
N GLY A 122 -11.51 0.30 12.77
CA GLY A 122 -11.10 0.32 14.17
C GLY A 122 -12.14 1.02 15.06
N ILE A 123 -11.96 0.96 16.37
CA ILE A 123 -12.83 1.66 17.35
C ILE A 123 -12.47 3.15 17.38
N PHE A 124 -11.19 3.49 17.31
CA PHE A 124 -10.69 4.88 17.38
C PHE A 124 -9.99 5.29 16.10
N VAL A 125 -9.21 4.39 15.48
CA VAL A 125 -8.48 4.63 14.23
C VAL A 125 -8.65 3.43 13.28
N GLY A 126 -8.53 3.66 11.98
CA GLY A 126 -8.53 2.57 11.01
C GLY A 126 -7.27 1.72 11.15
N GLY A 127 -7.45 0.42 11.44
CA GLY A 127 -6.39 -0.57 11.41
C GLY A 127 -6.15 -1.12 10.00
N ALA A 128 -5.13 -1.97 9.84
CA ALA A 128 -4.89 -2.69 8.61
C ALA A 128 -4.76 -4.20 8.87
N GLY A 129 -4.97 -5.02 7.86
CA GLY A 129 -4.74 -6.45 7.87
C GLY A 129 -4.07 -6.89 6.58
N LEU A 130 -3.53 -8.11 6.58
CA LEU A 130 -2.83 -8.71 5.46
C LEU A 130 -3.48 -10.05 5.12
N GLU A 131 -3.54 -10.38 3.83
CA GLU A 131 -4.00 -11.67 3.34
C GLU A 131 -3.21 -12.11 2.12
N LEU A 132 -2.96 -13.41 2.02
CA LEU A 132 -2.33 -14.00 0.84
C LEU A 132 -3.41 -14.21 -0.23
N ILE A 133 -3.12 -13.77 -1.44
CA ILE A 133 -4.01 -13.86 -2.60
C ILE A 133 -3.41 -14.85 -3.60
N ASP A 134 -4.25 -15.60 -4.29
CA ASP A 134 -3.80 -16.49 -5.37
C ASP A 134 -3.13 -15.71 -6.50
N GLU A 135 -2.25 -16.40 -7.24
CA GLU A 135 -1.39 -15.75 -8.24
C GLU A 135 -2.19 -15.06 -9.36
N GLU A 136 -3.22 -15.72 -9.87
CA GLU A 136 -4.00 -15.20 -11.00
C GLU A 136 -4.71 -13.91 -10.61
N LYS A 137 -5.43 -13.93 -9.50
CA LYS A 137 -6.12 -12.77 -8.96
C LYS A 137 -5.15 -11.67 -8.54
N GLY A 138 -4.03 -12.03 -7.91
CA GLY A 138 -3.00 -11.09 -7.50
C GLY A 138 -2.40 -10.33 -8.69
N LYS A 139 -2.08 -11.02 -9.78
CA LYS A 139 -1.62 -10.40 -11.03
C LYS A 139 -2.67 -9.47 -11.64
N GLU A 140 -3.94 -9.92 -11.68
CA GLU A 140 -5.04 -9.08 -12.18
C GLU A 140 -5.16 -7.78 -11.38
N GLU A 141 -5.16 -7.87 -10.05
CA GLU A 141 -5.31 -6.71 -9.18
C GLU A 141 -4.10 -5.77 -9.27
N VAL A 142 -2.87 -6.29 -9.16
CA VAL A 142 -1.62 -5.49 -9.23
C VAL A 142 -1.44 -4.82 -10.60
N SER A 143 -1.89 -5.44 -11.68
CA SER A 143 -1.80 -4.84 -13.03
C SER A 143 -2.49 -3.47 -13.13
N LYS A 144 -3.49 -3.22 -12.30
CA LYS A 144 -4.29 -1.97 -12.27
C LYS A 144 -3.69 -0.89 -11.37
N LEU A 145 -2.68 -1.24 -10.55
CA LEU A 145 -2.08 -0.36 -9.55
C LEU A 145 -0.78 0.25 -10.04
N ASN A 146 -0.20 1.15 -9.25
CA ASN A 146 1.10 1.75 -9.55
C ASN A 146 2.13 1.40 -8.48
N MET A 147 3.39 1.21 -8.91
CA MET A 147 4.48 0.84 -8.01
C MET A 147 4.92 2.04 -7.19
N ALA A 148 4.93 1.89 -5.87
CA ALA A 148 5.43 2.89 -4.94
C ALA A 148 6.92 2.70 -4.66
N THR A 149 7.61 3.81 -4.35
CA THR A 149 9.00 3.81 -3.90
C THR A 149 9.09 3.28 -2.48
N LYS A 150 10.05 2.39 -2.23
CA LYS A 150 10.33 1.84 -0.91
C LYS A 150 11.03 2.84 0.01
N GLY A 151 10.95 2.59 1.32
CA GLY A 151 11.91 3.13 2.27
C GLY A 151 11.41 4.19 3.24
N THR A 152 10.10 4.47 3.32
CA THR A 152 9.54 5.42 4.29
C THR A 152 8.47 4.74 5.15
N CYS A 153 8.68 4.71 6.45
CA CYS A 153 7.70 4.31 7.45
C CYS A 153 7.57 5.44 8.48
N SER A 154 6.41 5.53 9.11
CA SER A 154 6.10 6.61 10.06
C SER A 154 6.77 6.43 11.42
N ASN A 155 7.27 5.22 11.76
CA ASN A 155 8.00 4.90 13.00
C ASN A 155 8.94 3.70 12.81
#